data_d05ae0522555ed9481111310ffbe539b
#
_entry.id   d05ae0522555ed9481111310ffbe539b
#
_cell.length_a   1.000
_cell.length_b   1.000
_cell.length_c   1.000
_cell.angle_alpha   90.00
_cell.angle_beta   90.00
_cell.angle_gamma   90.00
#
_symmetry.space_group_name_H-M   'P 1'
#
loop_
_entity.id
_entity.type
_entity.pdbx_description
1 polymer ?
#
loop_
_entity_poly.entity_id
_entity_poly.type
_entity_poly.pdbx_seq_one_letter_code
_entity_poly.pdbx_strand_id
1 'polypeptide(L)'
;HHVRLPGIEGLEHSPKLGGIVELRAVGKPGEPKPSLILATRSDLDLSAQVKAPGATWLDHRLIERGVGVADGGFGAEVRRAMDARTDHLVKEGLARRFGERTVFERGLIDTLRRHELDSVGAKIAGETGLAYRPTQAGEKIAGVVRQRLALASGRFALIDDGLGFRLVPWASALEQQLGRQVSGVIRDGGGLDLMMGRKRGLGL
;
A
#
# COMPACT_ATOMS: atom_id res chain seq x y z
N HIS A 1 -19.87 17.07 4.60
CA HIS A 1 -20.16 16.90 6.01
C HIS A 1 -18.84 16.85 6.79
N HIS A 2 -18.68 17.72 7.79
CA HIS A 2 -17.55 17.66 8.71
C HIS A 2 -17.95 16.82 9.92
N VAL A 3 -17.21 15.74 10.19
CA VAL A 3 -17.37 14.96 11.42
C VAL A 3 -16.19 15.28 12.32
N ARG A 4 -16.49 15.86 13.51
CA ARG A 4 -15.48 16.06 14.54
C ARG A 4 -15.24 14.71 15.24
N LEU A 5 -14.06 14.17 15.14
CA LEU A 5 -13.70 12.91 15.80
C LEU A 5 -13.06 13.23 17.14
N PRO A 6 -13.74 12.99 18.28
CA PRO A 6 -13.13 13.17 19.59
C PRO A 6 -12.14 12.05 19.85
N GLY A 7 -10.93 12.41 20.30
CA GLY A 7 -9.97 11.46 20.89
C GLY A 7 -9.56 10.31 19.98
N ILE A 8 -8.98 10.59 18.81
CA ILE A 8 -8.30 9.55 18.05
C ILE A 8 -6.94 9.31 18.70
N GLU A 9 -6.90 8.43 19.67
CA GLU A 9 -5.66 7.91 20.22
C GLU A 9 -5.18 6.77 19.33
N GLY A 10 -3.88 6.72 19.02
CA GLY A 10 -3.26 5.57 18.37
C GLY A 10 -3.12 5.62 16.86
N LEU A 11 -3.21 6.79 16.21
CA LEU A 11 -2.76 6.92 14.83
C LEU A 11 -1.24 6.82 14.80
N GLU A 12 -0.71 5.69 14.33
CA GLU A 12 0.74 5.57 14.04
C GLU A 12 1.22 6.68 13.09
N HIS A 13 0.32 7.19 12.23
CA HIS A 13 0.59 8.31 11.31
C HIS A 13 -0.69 9.10 11.05
N SER A 14 -0.63 10.42 11.09
CA SER A 14 -1.74 11.27 10.63
C SER A 14 -1.99 11.06 9.13
N PRO A 15 -3.24 10.83 8.71
CA PRO A 15 -3.59 10.74 7.29
C PRO A 15 -3.20 12.03 6.56
N LYS A 16 -2.75 11.91 5.31
CA LYS A 16 -2.53 13.08 4.46
C LYS A 16 -3.86 13.76 4.15
N LEU A 17 -3.82 15.09 3.99
CA LEU A 17 -4.99 15.84 3.55
C LEU A 17 -5.44 15.34 2.17
N GLY A 18 -6.73 15.04 2.02
CA GLY A 18 -7.30 14.43 0.81
C GLY A 18 -7.17 12.90 0.73
N GLY A 19 -6.37 12.28 1.61
CA GLY A 19 -6.23 10.82 1.66
C GLY A 19 -7.53 10.12 2.08
N ILE A 20 -7.64 8.85 1.75
CA ILE A 20 -8.81 8.03 2.06
C ILE A 20 -8.60 7.33 3.40
N VAL A 21 -9.56 7.53 4.29
CA VAL A 21 -9.59 6.89 5.60
C VAL A 21 -10.87 6.07 5.77
N GLU A 22 -10.77 4.99 6.51
CA GLU A 22 -11.90 4.22 6.98
C GLU A 22 -12.07 4.41 8.48
N LEU A 23 -13.29 4.76 8.89
CA LEU A 23 -13.67 4.86 10.28
C LEU A 23 -14.56 3.68 10.64
N ARG A 24 -14.15 2.89 11.62
CA ARG A 24 -14.94 1.78 12.18
C ARG A 24 -15.30 2.05 13.62
N ALA A 25 -16.56 1.90 13.95
CA ALA A 25 -17.00 1.84 15.33
C ALA A 25 -16.85 0.39 15.83
N VAL A 26 -16.12 0.20 16.93
CA VAL A 26 -15.93 -1.09 17.59
C VAL A 26 -16.46 -0.98 19.00
N GLY A 27 -17.45 -1.83 19.35
CA GLY A 27 -18.06 -1.87 20.68
C GLY A 27 -19.03 -3.04 20.77
N LYS A 28 -19.36 -3.42 21.98
CA LYS A 28 -20.40 -4.43 22.22
C LYS A 28 -21.78 -3.78 22.05
N PRO A 29 -22.79 -4.54 21.59
CA PRO A 29 -24.17 -4.04 21.57
C PRO A 29 -24.58 -3.56 22.98
N GLY A 30 -24.99 -2.28 23.09
CA GLY A 30 -25.37 -1.65 24.37
C GLY A 30 -24.28 -0.84 25.08
N GLU A 31 -23.09 -0.75 24.58
CA GLU A 31 -22.07 0.17 25.09
C GLU A 31 -22.40 1.62 24.71
N PRO A 32 -22.40 2.56 25.69
CA PRO A 32 -22.81 3.95 25.44
C PRO A 32 -21.84 4.76 24.57
N LYS A 33 -20.59 4.29 24.37
CA LYS A 33 -19.56 4.92 23.54
C LYS A 33 -18.73 3.86 22.83
N PRO A 34 -18.96 3.56 21.56
CA PRO A 34 -18.08 2.67 20.80
C PRO A 34 -16.69 3.31 20.63
N SER A 35 -15.65 2.50 20.69
CA SER A 35 -14.31 2.91 20.30
C SER A 35 -14.26 3.13 18.80
N LEU A 36 -13.63 4.24 18.36
CA LEU A 36 -13.47 4.55 16.95
C LEU A 36 -12.05 4.16 16.51
N ILE A 37 -11.97 3.28 15.52
CA ILE A 37 -10.71 2.91 14.88
C ILE A 37 -10.65 3.62 13.53
N LEU A 38 -9.58 4.40 13.31
CA LEU A 38 -9.30 5.03 12.04
C LEU A 38 -8.17 4.25 11.32
N ALA A 39 -8.43 3.85 10.08
CA ALA A 39 -7.44 3.20 9.23
C ALA A 39 -7.22 4.02 7.96
N THR A 40 -5.98 4.39 7.66
CA THR A 40 -5.62 5.00 6.38
C THR A 40 -5.69 3.94 5.28
N ARG A 41 -6.51 4.20 4.25
CA ARG A 41 -6.69 3.32 3.09
C ARG A 41 -5.86 3.76 1.89
N SER A 42 -5.62 5.07 1.75
CA SER A 42 -4.74 5.63 0.73
C SER A 42 -4.22 6.98 1.17
N ASP A 43 -2.96 7.26 0.89
CA ASP A 43 -2.35 8.58 1.04
C ASP A 43 -2.64 9.50 -0.18
N LEU A 44 -3.27 8.95 -1.24
CA LEU A 44 -3.69 9.65 -2.44
C LEU A 44 -5.17 10.04 -2.36
N ASP A 45 -5.50 11.22 -2.84
CA ASP A 45 -6.89 11.60 -3.09
C ASP A 45 -7.50 10.81 -4.27
N LEU A 46 -8.82 10.90 -4.46
CA LEU A 46 -9.51 10.17 -5.52
C LEU A 46 -8.99 10.50 -6.92
N SER A 47 -8.66 11.77 -7.18
CA SER A 47 -8.21 12.21 -8.51
C SER A 47 -6.83 11.67 -8.85
N ALA A 48 -5.92 11.68 -7.89
CA ALA A 48 -4.58 11.12 -8.02
C ALA A 48 -4.62 9.59 -8.24
N GLN A 49 -5.57 8.89 -7.59
CA GLN A 49 -5.72 7.44 -7.75
C GLN A 49 -6.18 7.04 -9.16
N VAL A 50 -6.95 7.88 -9.86
CA VAL A 50 -7.46 7.57 -11.22
C VAL A 50 -6.34 7.25 -12.19
N LYS A 51 -5.25 8.00 -12.18
CA LYS A 51 -4.11 7.86 -13.12
C LYS A 51 -2.85 7.29 -12.48
N ALA A 52 -2.92 6.82 -11.25
CA ALA A 52 -1.76 6.26 -10.57
C ALA A 52 -1.24 5.00 -11.30
N PRO A 53 0.10 4.83 -11.42
CA PRO A 53 0.68 3.68 -12.10
C PRO A 53 0.55 2.38 -11.30
N GLY A 54 0.36 2.47 -9.99
CA GLY A 54 0.27 1.33 -9.08
C GLY A 54 -1.15 0.95 -8.70
N ALA A 55 -1.27 -0.09 -7.88
CA ALA A 55 -2.53 -0.52 -7.32
C ALA A 55 -3.04 0.49 -6.29
N THR A 56 -4.25 0.98 -6.47
CA THR A 56 -4.88 1.98 -5.62
C THR A 56 -6.02 1.41 -4.81
N TRP A 57 -6.52 2.17 -3.85
CA TRP A 57 -7.75 1.81 -3.14
C TRP A 57 -8.94 1.67 -4.09
N LEU A 58 -9.01 2.46 -5.18
CA LEU A 58 -10.05 2.31 -6.20
C LEU A 58 -10.00 0.95 -6.88
N ASP A 59 -8.80 0.41 -7.17
CA ASP A 59 -8.66 -0.90 -7.80
C ASP A 59 -9.17 -2.01 -6.89
N HIS A 60 -8.88 -1.94 -5.59
CA HIS A 60 -9.43 -2.87 -4.60
C HIS A 60 -10.97 -2.81 -4.58
N ARG A 61 -11.56 -1.60 -4.63
CA ARG A 61 -13.01 -1.43 -4.69
C ARG A 61 -13.63 -1.97 -5.97
N LEU A 62 -12.94 -1.84 -7.12
CA LEU A 62 -13.40 -2.34 -8.42
C LEU A 62 -13.47 -3.87 -8.49
N ILE A 63 -12.53 -4.57 -7.85
CA ILE A 63 -12.50 -6.05 -7.85
C ILE A 63 -13.29 -6.66 -6.69
N GLU A 64 -13.62 -5.90 -5.65
CA GLU A 64 -14.37 -6.35 -4.49
C GLU A 64 -15.85 -6.50 -4.84
N ARG A 65 -16.37 -7.71 -4.71
CA ARG A 65 -17.78 -8.01 -5.03
C ARG A 65 -18.69 -7.65 -3.86
N GLY A 66 -19.83 -7.03 -4.17
CA GLY A 66 -20.95 -6.87 -3.22
C GLY A 66 -20.84 -5.70 -2.24
N VAL A 67 -19.83 -4.86 -2.35
CA VAL A 67 -19.71 -3.65 -1.51
C VAL A 67 -20.27 -2.47 -2.28
N GLY A 68 -21.53 -2.15 -2.03
CA GLY A 68 -22.19 -0.97 -2.60
C GLY A 68 -21.52 0.33 -2.17
N VAL A 69 -21.47 1.29 -3.08
CA VAL A 69 -21.07 2.66 -2.78
C VAL A 69 -22.34 3.51 -2.65
N ALA A 70 -22.44 4.34 -1.61
CA ALA A 70 -23.59 5.20 -1.38
C ALA A 70 -23.92 6.09 -2.59
N ASP A 71 -25.23 6.39 -2.78
CA ASP A 71 -25.70 7.11 -3.97
C ASP A 71 -25.43 8.62 -3.95
N GLY A 72 -25.09 9.19 -2.78
CA GLY A 72 -24.88 10.62 -2.61
C GLY A 72 -23.54 10.97 -1.94
N GLY A 73 -23.20 12.26 -1.95
CA GLY A 73 -22.02 12.79 -1.29
C GLY A 73 -20.72 12.15 -1.74
N PHE A 74 -19.87 11.76 -0.80
CA PHE A 74 -18.59 11.11 -1.08
C PHE A 74 -18.74 9.81 -1.89
N GLY A 75 -19.83 9.04 -1.69
CA GLY A 75 -20.09 7.84 -2.48
C GLY A 75 -20.25 8.12 -3.98
N ALA A 76 -20.92 9.20 -4.36
CA ALA A 76 -21.05 9.61 -5.76
C ALA A 76 -19.68 10.04 -6.35
N GLU A 77 -18.81 10.66 -5.56
CA GLU A 77 -17.44 11.00 -5.98
C GLU A 77 -16.61 9.74 -6.21
N VAL A 78 -16.71 8.77 -5.30
CA VAL A 78 -16.03 7.46 -5.44
C VAL A 78 -16.47 6.75 -6.70
N ARG A 79 -17.78 6.69 -7.00
CA ARG A 79 -18.27 6.06 -8.24
C ARG A 79 -17.66 6.71 -9.49
N ARG A 80 -17.71 8.05 -9.59
CA ARG A 80 -17.09 8.77 -10.70
C ARG A 80 -15.60 8.47 -10.86
N ALA A 81 -14.89 8.40 -9.73
CA ALA A 81 -13.48 8.04 -9.73
C ALA A 81 -13.25 6.57 -10.16
N MET A 82 -14.11 5.63 -9.74
CA MET A 82 -14.07 4.22 -10.17
C MET A 82 -14.30 4.09 -11.68
N ASP A 83 -15.28 4.83 -12.23
CA ASP A 83 -15.55 4.83 -13.67
C ASP A 83 -14.35 5.37 -14.44
N ALA A 84 -13.79 6.50 -14.01
CA ALA A 84 -12.61 7.10 -14.64
C ALA A 84 -11.36 6.19 -14.51
N ARG A 85 -11.20 5.50 -13.36
CA ARG A 85 -10.13 4.50 -13.17
C ARG A 85 -10.32 3.31 -14.10
N THR A 86 -11.54 2.83 -14.25
CA THR A 86 -11.87 1.74 -15.19
C THR A 86 -11.50 2.13 -16.61
N ASP A 87 -11.82 3.35 -17.06
CA ASP A 87 -11.44 3.86 -18.37
C ASP A 87 -9.93 3.90 -18.57
N HIS A 88 -9.20 4.32 -17.52
CA HIS A 88 -7.74 4.30 -17.53
C HIS A 88 -7.20 2.87 -17.67
N LEU A 89 -7.69 1.92 -16.88
CA LEU A 89 -7.28 0.51 -16.95
C LEU A 89 -7.58 -0.13 -18.30
N VAL A 90 -8.70 0.25 -18.96
CA VAL A 90 -9.02 -0.19 -20.32
C VAL A 90 -7.99 0.34 -21.31
N LYS A 91 -7.59 1.60 -21.22
CA LYS A 91 -6.54 2.19 -22.07
C LYS A 91 -5.19 1.51 -21.90
N GLU A 92 -4.86 1.13 -20.67
CA GLU A 92 -3.63 0.39 -20.35
C GLU A 92 -3.71 -1.11 -20.69
N GLY A 93 -4.85 -1.60 -21.21
CA GLY A 93 -5.05 -3.01 -21.55
C GLY A 93 -5.26 -3.95 -20.38
N LEU A 94 -5.40 -3.41 -19.16
CA LEU A 94 -5.59 -4.15 -17.90
C LEU A 94 -7.06 -4.46 -17.59
N ALA A 95 -7.98 -3.93 -18.40
CA ALA A 95 -9.40 -4.24 -18.35
C ALA A 95 -10.00 -4.24 -19.75
N ARG A 96 -11.15 -4.91 -19.92
CA ARG A 96 -11.93 -4.94 -21.18
C ARG A 96 -13.41 -4.75 -20.88
N ARG A 97 -14.10 -3.96 -21.73
CA ARG A 97 -15.53 -3.77 -21.66
C ARG A 97 -16.26 -4.74 -22.58
N PHE A 98 -17.30 -5.38 -22.06
CA PHE A 98 -18.22 -6.23 -22.81
C PHE A 98 -19.66 -5.74 -22.51
N GLY A 99 -20.16 -4.82 -23.34
CA GLY A 99 -21.40 -4.12 -23.05
C GLY A 99 -21.28 -3.32 -21.74
N GLU A 100 -22.21 -3.57 -20.82
CA GLU A 100 -22.22 -2.93 -19.48
C GLU A 100 -21.25 -3.60 -18.48
N ARG A 101 -20.68 -4.74 -18.83
CA ARG A 101 -19.78 -5.50 -17.92
C ARG A 101 -18.33 -5.18 -18.22
N THR A 102 -17.56 -4.91 -17.18
CA THR A 102 -16.09 -4.81 -17.24
C THR A 102 -15.45 -6.09 -16.71
N VAL A 103 -14.45 -6.59 -17.42
CA VAL A 103 -13.61 -7.71 -17.01
C VAL A 103 -12.20 -7.19 -16.81
N PHE A 104 -11.69 -7.32 -15.59
CA PHE A 104 -10.34 -6.95 -15.23
C PHE A 104 -9.38 -8.14 -15.44
N GLU A 105 -8.11 -7.83 -15.69
CA GLU A 105 -7.06 -8.82 -15.78
C GLU A 105 -6.94 -9.63 -14.48
N ARG A 106 -6.65 -10.94 -14.62
CA ARG A 106 -6.43 -11.80 -13.46
C ARG A 106 -5.18 -11.32 -12.71
N GLY A 107 -5.31 -11.10 -11.40
CA GLY A 107 -4.20 -10.60 -10.58
C GLY A 107 -3.89 -9.12 -10.81
N LEU A 108 -4.88 -8.32 -11.24
CA LEU A 108 -4.76 -6.88 -11.49
C LEU A 108 -3.94 -6.13 -10.43
N ILE A 109 -4.23 -6.37 -9.14
CA ILE A 109 -3.54 -5.70 -8.03
C ILE A 109 -2.04 -6.00 -8.04
N ASP A 110 -1.67 -7.26 -8.23
CA ASP A 110 -0.25 -7.67 -8.23
C ASP A 110 0.47 -7.18 -9.50
N THR A 111 -0.23 -7.16 -10.64
CA THR A 111 0.29 -6.61 -11.89
C THR A 111 0.57 -5.11 -11.75
N LEU A 112 -0.38 -4.32 -11.25
CA LEU A 112 -0.22 -2.89 -11.03
C LEU A 112 0.91 -2.58 -10.03
N ARG A 113 0.96 -3.32 -8.91
CA ARG A 113 2.02 -3.17 -7.91
C ARG A 113 3.39 -3.44 -8.49
N ARG A 114 3.54 -4.52 -9.25
CA ARG A 114 4.81 -4.87 -9.90
C ARG A 114 5.25 -3.80 -10.90
N HIS A 115 4.36 -3.34 -11.77
CA HIS A 115 4.66 -2.26 -12.74
C HIS A 115 5.15 -0.99 -12.04
N GLU A 116 4.50 -0.59 -10.94
CA GLU A 116 4.92 0.56 -10.17
C GLU A 116 6.30 0.34 -9.52
N LEU A 117 6.52 -0.81 -8.89
CA LEU A 117 7.81 -1.13 -8.25
C LEU A 117 8.95 -1.19 -9.25
N ASP A 118 8.72 -1.78 -10.42
CA ASP A 118 9.73 -1.85 -11.49
C ASP A 118 10.06 -0.45 -12.02
N SER A 119 9.05 0.40 -12.23
CA SER A 119 9.24 1.79 -12.68
C SER A 119 10.00 2.61 -11.64
N VAL A 120 9.60 2.55 -10.37
CA VAL A 120 10.26 3.25 -9.27
C VAL A 120 11.68 2.71 -9.04
N GLY A 121 11.85 1.39 -9.11
CA GLY A 121 13.14 0.73 -9.01
C GLY A 121 14.10 1.18 -10.12
N ALA A 122 13.65 1.21 -11.37
CA ALA A 122 14.45 1.69 -12.49
C ALA A 122 14.84 3.17 -12.33
N LYS A 123 13.92 4.02 -11.85
CA LYS A 123 14.21 5.43 -11.58
C LYS A 123 15.29 5.59 -10.53
N ILE A 124 15.14 4.93 -9.38
CA ILE A 124 16.13 5.00 -8.28
C ILE A 124 17.49 4.43 -8.75
N ALA A 125 17.49 3.33 -9.52
CA ALA A 125 18.71 2.76 -10.07
C ALA A 125 19.45 3.77 -10.98
N GLY A 126 18.72 4.50 -11.83
CA GLY A 126 19.31 5.55 -12.66
C GLY A 126 19.86 6.74 -11.87
N GLU A 127 19.23 7.10 -10.75
CA GLU A 127 19.66 8.21 -9.89
C GLU A 127 20.85 7.85 -8.99
N THR A 128 20.93 6.59 -8.54
CA THR A 128 21.93 6.16 -7.53
C THR A 128 23.07 5.32 -8.11
N GLY A 129 22.90 4.76 -9.30
CA GLY A 129 23.82 3.76 -9.87
C GLY A 129 23.73 2.38 -9.22
N LEU A 130 22.83 2.18 -8.23
CA LEU A 130 22.61 0.88 -7.58
C LEU A 130 21.67 0.01 -8.40
N ALA A 131 21.93 -1.28 -8.51
CA ALA A 131 21.08 -2.21 -9.24
C ALA A 131 19.77 -2.48 -8.47
N TYR A 132 18.61 -2.25 -9.12
CA TYR A 132 17.32 -2.69 -8.59
C TYR A 132 17.15 -4.20 -8.78
N ARG A 133 16.69 -4.88 -7.73
CA ARG A 133 16.39 -6.30 -7.73
C ARG A 133 14.97 -6.54 -7.24
N PRO A 134 14.04 -6.99 -8.10
CA PRO A 134 12.70 -7.40 -7.65
C PRO A 134 12.77 -8.50 -6.60
N THR A 135 11.86 -8.48 -5.64
CA THR A 135 11.77 -9.50 -4.58
C THR A 135 10.95 -10.70 -5.04
N GLN A 136 11.33 -11.89 -4.56
CA GLN A 136 10.59 -13.13 -4.79
C GLN A 136 10.19 -13.77 -3.45
N ALA A 137 9.03 -14.43 -3.43
CA ALA A 137 8.57 -15.16 -2.25
C ALA A 137 9.59 -16.25 -1.86
N GLY A 138 9.85 -16.41 -0.57
CA GLY A 138 10.84 -17.33 -0.02
C GLY A 138 12.29 -16.82 -0.08
N GLU A 139 12.54 -15.70 -0.75
CA GLU A 139 13.90 -15.15 -0.85
C GLU A 139 14.35 -14.60 0.53
N LYS A 140 15.60 -14.97 0.90
CA LYS A 140 16.28 -14.36 2.06
C LYS A 140 16.95 -13.08 1.63
N ILE A 141 16.67 -12.00 2.35
CA ILE A 141 17.29 -10.70 2.13
C ILE A 141 18.01 -10.23 3.38
N ALA A 142 19.07 -9.48 3.17
CA ALA A 142 19.78 -8.76 4.22
C ALA A 142 20.28 -7.45 3.64
N GLY A 143 20.26 -6.37 4.44
CA GLY A 143 20.71 -5.06 3.98
C GLY A 143 20.32 -3.97 4.95
N VAL A 144 20.68 -2.73 4.62
CA VAL A 144 20.38 -1.53 5.42
C VAL A 144 19.06 -0.93 4.94
N VAL A 145 18.14 -0.67 5.87
CA VAL A 145 16.89 0.06 5.57
C VAL A 145 17.25 1.53 5.34
N ARG A 146 17.26 1.99 4.09
CA ARG A 146 17.69 3.35 3.73
C ARG A 146 16.58 4.36 3.87
N GLN A 147 15.40 4.04 3.37
CA GLN A 147 14.28 4.99 3.37
C GLN A 147 12.93 4.29 3.24
N ARG A 148 11.89 5.03 3.61
CA ARG A 148 10.49 4.69 3.37
C ARG A 148 9.97 5.44 2.15
N LEU A 149 9.30 4.73 1.26
CA LEU A 149 8.65 5.26 0.06
C LEU A 149 7.13 5.16 0.22
N ALA A 150 6.42 6.23 -0.11
CA ALA A 150 4.96 6.23 -0.21
C ALA A 150 4.59 6.19 -1.69
N LEU A 151 4.03 5.06 -2.13
CA LEU A 151 3.64 4.77 -3.51
C LEU A 151 2.11 4.61 -3.59
N ALA A 152 1.56 4.52 -4.79
CA ALA A 152 0.13 4.27 -4.98
C ALA A 152 -0.31 2.91 -4.44
N SER A 153 0.56 1.89 -4.60
CA SER A 153 0.34 0.53 -4.09
C SER A 153 0.60 0.38 -2.59
N GLY A 154 0.90 1.46 -1.88
CA GLY A 154 1.17 1.46 -0.45
C GLY A 154 2.55 1.98 -0.07
N ARG A 155 2.99 1.63 1.13
CA ARG A 155 4.29 2.05 1.66
C ARG A 155 5.31 0.95 1.50
N PHE A 156 6.55 1.33 1.14
CA PHE A 156 7.64 0.39 0.91
C PHE A 156 8.91 0.85 1.63
N ALA A 157 9.77 -0.10 1.97
CA ALA A 157 11.12 0.15 2.43
C ALA A 157 12.10 -0.14 1.32
N LEU A 158 13.08 0.74 1.12
CA LEU A 158 14.25 0.46 0.30
C LEU A 158 15.30 -0.19 1.21
N ILE A 159 15.68 -1.42 0.87
CA ILE A 159 16.72 -2.19 1.55
C ILE A 159 17.92 -2.33 0.61
N ASP A 160 19.06 -1.77 1.03
CA ASP A 160 20.32 -1.75 0.30
C ASP A 160 21.25 -2.83 0.86
N ASP A 161 21.70 -3.77 0.03
CA ASP A 161 22.58 -4.88 0.39
C ASP A 161 24.07 -4.57 0.02
N GLY A 162 24.36 -3.36 -0.43
CA GLY A 162 25.69 -2.91 -0.85
C GLY A 162 26.02 -3.26 -2.32
N LEU A 163 25.30 -4.18 -2.94
CA LEU A 163 25.42 -4.57 -4.36
C LEU A 163 24.22 -4.10 -5.19
N GLY A 164 23.18 -3.64 -4.52
CA GLY A 164 21.95 -3.17 -5.10
C GLY A 164 20.90 -2.93 -4.04
N PHE A 165 19.65 -2.78 -4.45
CA PHE A 165 18.55 -2.56 -3.52
C PHE A 165 17.29 -3.30 -3.93
N ARG A 166 16.41 -3.48 -2.94
CA ARG A 166 15.08 -4.06 -3.08
C ARG A 166 14.03 -3.14 -2.48
N LEU A 167 12.82 -3.20 -3.01
CA LEU A 167 11.65 -2.55 -2.47
C LEU A 167 10.74 -3.60 -1.82
N VAL A 168 10.55 -3.51 -0.52
CA VAL A 168 9.69 -4.45 0.24
C VAL A 168 8.54 -3.69 0.89
N PRO A 169 7.34 -4.29 1.04
CA PRO A 169 6.25 -3.65 1.76
C PRO A 169 6.68 -3.20 3.15
N TRP A 170 6.27 -1.99 3.51
CA TRP A 170 6.57 -1.41 4.81
C TRP A 170 5.82 -2.14 5.92
N ALA A 171 6.52 -2.48 6.98
CA ALA A 171 5.95 -2.97 8.22
C ALA A 171 6.35 -2.05 9.38
N SER A 172 5.50 -1.89 10.41
CA SER A 172 5.78 -1.05 11.58
C SER A 172 7.09 -1.42 12.29
N ALA A 173 7.46 -2.70 12.28
CA ALA A 173 8.74 -3.17 12.80
C ALA A 173 9.97 -2.55 12.10
N LEU A 174 9.83 -2.06 10.86
CA LEU A 174 10.90 -1.38 10.11
C LEU A 174 11.09 0.08 10.53
N GLU A 175 10.13 0.70 11.23
CA GLU A 175 10.24 2.09 11.68
C GLU A 175 11.50 2.33 12.55
N GLN A 176 11.74 1.40 13.48
CA GLN A 176 12.91 1.46 14.36
C GLN A 176 14.21 0.96 13.71
N GLN A 177 14.14 0.48 12.47
CA GLN A 177 15.25 -0.09 11.73
C GLN A 177 15.80 0.84 10.64
N LEU A 178 15.27 2.06 10.51
CA LEU A 178 15.81 3.05 9.58
C LEU A 178 17.31 3.30 9.87
N GLY A 179 18.14 3.22 8.82
CA GLY A 179 19.59 3.30 8.91
C GLY A 179 20.30 2.08 9.50
N ARG A 180 19.55 1.02 9.87
CA ARG A 180 20.11 -0.20 10.47
C ARG A 180 20.05 -1.38 9.50
N GLN A 181 20.94 -2.33 9.73
CA GLN A 181 20.95 -3.59 9.01
C GLN A 181 19.82 -4.49 9.51
N VAL A 182 19.06 -5.03 8.57
CA VAL A 182 18.01 -6.02 8.82
C VAL A 182 18.28 -7.27 8.00
N SER A 183 17.70 -8.40 8.42
CA SER A 183 17.61 -9.62 7.62
C SER A 183 16.25 -10.25 7.79
N GLY A 184 15.79 -10.97 6.78
CA GLY A 184 14.49 -11.60 6.81
C GLY A 184 14.23 -12.46 5.59
N VAL A 185 13.00 -12.99 5.51
CA VAL A 185 12.51 -13.79 4.40
C VAL A 185 11.29 -13.09 3.80
N ILE A 186 11.22 -13.02 2.49
CA ILE A 186 10.06 -12.50 1.77
C ILE A 186 8.92 -13.53 1.84
N ARG A 187 7.77 -13.14 2.37
CA ARG A 187 6.55 -13.96 2.40
C ARG A 187 5.84 -13.99 1.05
N ASP A 188 4.94 -14.95 0.88
CA ASP A 188 3.91 -14.87 -0.15
C ASP A 188 3.12 -13.56 0.02
N GLY A 189 2.99 -12.79 -1.08
CA GLY A 189 2.42 -11.43 -1.04
C GLY A 189 3.42 -10.30 -0.76
N GLY A 190 4.73 -10.61 -0.63
CA GLY A 190 5.84 -9.65 -0.63
C GLY A 190 6.23 -9.07 0.73
N GLY A 191 5.50 -9.40 1.81
CA GLY A 191 5.86 -8.95 3.17
C GLY A 191 7.22 -9.50 3.62
N LEU A 192 7.92 -8.76 4.50
CA LEU A 192 9.20 -9.17 5.08
C LEU A 192 9.01 -9.73 6.49
N ASP A 193 9.37 -11.00 6.68
CA ASP A 193 9.57 -11.59 8.00
C ASP A 193 10.96 -11.26 8.51
N LEU A 194 11.05 -10.33 9.45
CA LEU A 194 12.31 -9.93 10.05
C LEU A 194 12.85 -11.07 10.93
N MET A 195 14.07 -11.50 10.65
CA MET A 195 14.83 -12.32 11.55
C MET A 195 15.47 -11.40 12.60
N MET A 196 14.96 -11.43 13.83
CA MET A 196 15.64 -10.78 14.94
C MET A 196 16.95 -11.53 15.20
N GLY A 197 18.08 -10.90 14.90
CA GLY A 197 19.38 -11.43 15.25
C GLY A 197 19.42 -11.69 16.75
N ARG A 198 19.55 -12.96 17.17
CA ARG A 198 19.90 -13.30 18.55
C ARG A 198 21.20 -12.55 18.86
N LYS A 199 21.15 -11.56 19.75
CA LYS A 199 22.38 -11.09 20.42
C LYS A 199 23.07 -12.32 20.99
N ARG A 200 24.10 -12.82 20.34
CA ARG A 200 25.07 -13.69 20.99
C ARG A 200 25.72 -12.82 22.05
N GLY A 201 25.28 -12.97 23.30
CA GLY A 201 26.04 -12.52 24.44
C GLY A 201 27.37 -13.27 24.40
N LEU A 202 28.45 -12.57 24.08
CA LEU A 202 29.80 -13.02 24.43
C LEU A 202 29.86 -12.93 25.97
N GLY A 203 29.55 -14.04 26.62
CA GLY A 203 29.96 -14.26 28.01
C GLY A 203 31.48 -14.42 27.99
N LEU A 204 32.13 -13.47 28.60
CA LEU A 204 33.50 -13.61 29.17
C LEU A 204 33.36 -14.23 30.54
#